data_d58c67f738a67bb32e8e77b394c28f53
#
_entry.id   d58c67f738a67bb32e8e77b394c28f53
#
_cell.length_a   1.000
_cell.length_b   1.000
_cell.length_c   1.000
_cell.angle_alpha   90.00
_cell.angle_beta   90.00
_cell.angle_gamma   90.00
#
_symmetry.space_group_name_H-M   'P 1'
#
loop_
_entity.id
_entity.type
_entity.pdbx_description
1 polymer ?
#
loop_
_entity_poly.entity_id
_entity_poly.type
_entity_poly.pdbx_seq_one_letter_code
_entity_poly.pdbx_strand_id
1 'polypeptide(L)' 'MDKKVGRIISLYNRVVDGEVLVKADAAARYGVNEKSIQRDINDIRAYFSNDPESNRELAYDRRKKGYVLFN' A
#
# COMPACT_ATOMS: atom_id res chain seq x y z
N MET A 1 2.36 17.84 -9.14
CA MET A 1 1.55 16.84 -8.41
C MET A 1 1.91 16.85 -6.94
N ASP A 2 0.91 16.73 -6.06
CA ASP A 2 1.13 16.63 -4.64
C ASP A 2 2.00 15.40 -4.34
N LYS A 3 3.01 15.57 -3.48
CA LYS A 3 3.90 14.46 -3.10
C LYS A 3 3.14 13.27 -2.52
N LYS A 4 2.10 13.55 -1.73
CA LYS A 4 1.27 12.50 -1.13
C LYS A 4 0.55 11.69 -2.22
N VAL A 5 -0.05 12.36 -3.18
CA VAL A 5 -0.78 11.71 -4.27
C VAL A 5 0.17 10.84 -5.10
N GLY A 6 1.33 11.38 -5.44
CA GLY A 6 2.34 10.62 -6.18
C GLY A 6 2.82 9.40 -5.42
N ARG A 7 3.01 9.53 -4.11
CA ARG A 7 3.42 8.42 -3.25
C ARG A 7 2.36 7.33 -3.22
N ILE A 8 1.09 7.70 -3.03
CA ILE A 8 -0.02 6.74 -2.98
C ILE A 8 -0.13 5.99 -4.31
N ILE A 9 -0.03 6.69 -5.43
CA ILE A 9 -0.08 6.06 -6.76
C ILE A 9 1.08 5.08 -6.93
N SER A 10 2.29 5.47 -6.50
CA SER A 10 3.46 4.61 -6.57
C SER A 10 3.29 3.35 -5.74
N LEU A 11 2.78 3.49 -4.50
CA LEU A 11 2.53 2.34 -3.63
C LEU A 11 1.46 1.42 -4.22
N TYR A 12 0.40 2.00 -4.76
CA TYR A 12 -0.68 1.25 -5.42
C TYR A 12 -0.11 0.40 -6.57
N ASN A 13 0.68 1.00 -7.44
CA ASN A 13 1.27 0.28 -8.57
C ASN A 13 2.16 -0.86 -8.10
N ARG A 14 2.92 -0.66 -7.03
CA ARG A 14 3.81 -1.69 -6.50
C ARG A 14 3.03 -2.90 -5.98
N VAL A 15 1.96 -2.67 -5.22
CA VAL A 15 1.17 -3.81 -4.70
C VAL A 15 0.41 -4.53 -5.81
N VAL A 16 -0.06 -3.80 -6.81
CA VAL A 16 -0.72 -4.41 -7.98
C VAL A 16 0.28 -5.28 -8.76
N ASP A 17 1.54 -4.88 -8.80
CA ASP A 17 2.61 -5.66 -9.45
C ASP A 17 3.04 -6.87 -8.61
N GLY A 18 2.48 -7.07 -7.45
CA GLY A 18 2.79 -8.21 -6.59
C GLY A 18 3.93 -7.98 -5.62
N GLU A 19 4.39 -6.75 -5.45
CA GLU A 19 5.43 -6.46 -4.47
C GLU A 19 4.89 -6.49 -3.06
N VAL A 20 5.75 -6.89 -2.12
CA VAL A 20 5.45 -6.83 -0.69
C VAL A 20 5.75 -5.42 -0.20
N LEU A 21 4.77 -4.79 0.43
CA LEU A 21 4.92 -3.44 0.95
C LEU A 21 5.30 -3.49 2.43
N VAL A 22 6.55 -3.15 2.73
CA VAL A 22 7.08 -3.08 4.09
C VAL A 22 7.11 -1.62 4.52
N LYS A 23 6.43 -1.29 5.61
CA LYS A 23 6.27 0.11 6.04
C LYS A 23 7.62 0.82 6.26
N ALA A 24 8.55 0.17 6.95
CA ALA A 24 9.84 0.78 7.23
C ALA A 24 10.62 1.07 5.93
N ASP A 25 10.60 0.14 4.99
CA ASP A 25 11.27 0.33 3.71
C ASP A 25 10.63 1.44 2.90
N ALA A 26 9.29 1.48 2.87
CA ALA A 26 8.57 2.52 2.17
C ALA A 26 8.81 3.89 2.79
N ALA A 27 8.80 3.97 4.11
CA ALA A 27 9.07 5.23 4.82
C ALA A 27 10.46 5.77 4.46
N ALA A 28 11.47 4.90 4.46
CA ALA A 28 12.82 5.29 4.08
C ALA A 28 12.89 5.72 2.61
N ARG A 29 12.25 4.96 1.74
CA ARG A 29 12.29 5.22 0.29
C ARG A 29 11.64 6.55 -0.08
N TYR A 30 10.52 6.87 0.55
CA TYR A 30 9.78 8.10 0.23
C TYR A 30 10.12 9.27 1.16
N GLY A 31 10.99 9.07 2.13
CA GLY A 31 11.42 10.14 3.02
C GLY A 31 10.31 10.64 3.95
N VAL A 32 9.44 9.74 4.41
CA VAL A 32 8.35 10.06 5.32
C VAL A 32 8.39 9.10 6.52
N ASN A 33 7.58 9.37 7.55
CA ASN A 33 7.50 8.47 8.69
C ASN A 33 6.54 7.30 8.41
N GLU A 34 6.61 6.27 9.25
CA GLU A 34 5.77 5.08 9.05
C GLU A 34 4.29 5.36 9.23
N LYS A 35 3.91 6.36 10.02
CA LYS A 35 2.51 6.76 10.17
C LYS A 35 1.93 7.22 8.84
N SER A 36 2.69 7.99 8.07
CA SER A 36 2.26 8.44 6.75
C SER A 36 2.03 7.25 5.82
N ILE A 37 2.96 6.28 5.85
CA ILE A 37 2.82 5.06 5.05
C ILE A 37 1.60 4.26 5.51
N GLN A 38 1.37 4.15 6.82
CA GLN A 38 0.20 3.43 7.32
C GLN A 38 -1.11 4.07 6.85
N ARG A 39 -1.18 5.41 6.82
CA ARG A 39 -2.35 6.12 6.29
C ARG A 39 -2.54 5.84 4.81
N ASP A 40 -1.44 5.84 4.04
CA ASP A 40 -1.49 5.52 2.62
C ASP A 40 -1.99 4.09 2.39
N ILE A 41 -1.51 3.14 3.19
CA ILE A 41 -1.96 1.74 3.13
C ILE A 41 -3.45 1.66 3.42
N ASN A 42 -3.92 2.38 4.44
CA ASN A 42 -5.33 2.40 4.79
C ASN A 42 -6.19 2.96 3.64
N ASP A 43 -5.72 4.00 2.98
CA ASP A 43 -6.41 4.60 1.83
C ASP A 43 -6.50 3.62 0.67
N ILE A 44 -5.39 2.92 0.37
CA ILE A 44 -5.35 1.92 -0.71
C ILE A 44 -6.25 0.74 -0.36
N ARG A 45 -6.20 0.29 0.90
CA ARG A 45 -7.06 -0.80 1.38
C ARG A 45 -8.54 -0.44 1.21
N ALA A 46 -8.91 0.79 1.59
CA ALA A 46 -10.29 1.26 1.45
C ALA A 46 -10.72 1.30 -0.02
N TYR A 47 -9.82 1.70 -0.91
CA TYR A 47 -10.11 1.71 -2.33
C TYR A 47 -10.50 0.33 -2.84
N PHE A 48 -9.73 -0.70 -2.49
CA PHE A 48 -10.05 -2.07 -2.90
C PHE A 48 -11.32 -2.58 -2.25
N SER A 49 -11.56 -2.26 -0.98
CA SER A 49 -12.74 -2.69 -0.25
C SER A 49 -14.03 -2.07 -0.79
N ASN A 50 -13.95 -0.85 -1.31
CA ASN A 50 -15.10 -0.11 -1.81
C ASN A 50 -15.41 -0.37 -3.29
N ASP A 51 -14.55 -1.12 -3.98
CA ASP A 51 -14.78 -1.46 -5.38
C ASP A 51 -15.62 -2.74 -5.46
N PRO A 52 -16.91 -2.64 -5.87
CA PRO A 52 -17.79 -3.82 -5.89
C PRO A 52 -17.39 -4.87 -6.92
N GLU A 53 -16.57 -4.49 -7.91
CA GLU A 53 -16.10 -5.41 -8.93
C GLU A 53 -14.79 -6.08 -8.57
N SER A 54 -14.11 -5.59 -7.53
CA SER A 54 -12.82 -6.13 -7.12
C SER A 54 -12.99 -7.21 -6.07
N ASN A 55 -12.30 -8.32 -6.26
CA ASN A 55 -12.19 -9.37 -5.24
C ASN A 55 -10.85 -9.29 -4.51
N ARG A 56 -10.11 -8.19 -4.72
CA ARG A 56 -8.77 -8.03 -4.16
C ARG A 56 -8.82 -7.40 -2.77
N GLU A 57 -7.86 -7.78 -1.94
CA GLU A 57 -7.74 -7.25 -0.60
C GLU A 57 -6.28 -7.00 -0.28
N LEU A 58 -5.98 -5.83 0.26
CA LEU A 58 -4.64 -5.51 0.75
C LEU A 58 -4.57 -5.86 2.22
N ALA A 59 -3.73 -6.83 2.58
CA ALA A 59 -3.64 -7.31 3.95
C ALA A 59 -2.20 -7.64 4.33
N TYR A 60 -1.92 -7.62 5.63
CA TYR A 60 -0.60 -7.94 6.15
C TYR A 60 -0.35 -9.45 6.10
N ASP A 61 0.76 -9.85 5.51
CA ASP A 61 1.20 -11.24 5.44
C ASP A 61 2.35 -11.44 6.43
N ARG A 62 2.12 -12.28 7.44
CA ARG A 62 3.12 -12.53 8.49
C ARG A 62 4.39 -13.20 7.97
N ARG A 63 4.26 -14.06 6.98
CA ARG A 63 5.41 -14.78 6.41
C ARG A 63 6.30 -13.82 5.64
N LYS A 64 5.68 -12.95 4.87
CA LYS A 64 6.41 -11.97 4.04
C LYS A 64 6.77 -10.71 4.82
N LYS A 65 6.21 -10.56 6.02
CA LYS A 65 6.44 -9.42 6.92
C LYS A 65 6.12 -8.08 6.26
N GLY A 66 5.03 -8.04 5.52
CA GLY A 66 4.58 -6.84 4.86
C GLY A 66 3.19 -6.99 4.28
N TYR A 67 2.70 -5.92 3.68
CA TYR A 67 1.38 -5.93 3.06
C TYR A 67 1.46 -6.46 1.64
N VAL A 68 0.52 -7.32 1.28
CA VAL A 68 0.41 -7.88 -0.06
C VAL A 68 -1.02 -7.80 -0.53
N LEU A 69 -1.18 -7.80 -1.85
CA LEU A 69 -2.50 -7.78 -2.47
C LEU A 69 -2.93 -9.22 -2.76
N PHE A 70 -4.03 -9.63 -2.12
CA PHE A 70 -4.63 -10.94 -2.32
C PHE A 70 -5.79 -10.83 -3.30
N ASN A 71 -5.96 -11.84 -4.11
CA ASN A 71 -7.10 -11.94 -5.03
C ASN A 71 -8.28 -12.62 -4.38
#